data_cdcc0cef7d5e3f15cbc090d10a049380
#
_entry.id   cdcc0cef7d5e3f15cbc090d10a049380
#
_cell.length_a   1.000
_cell.length_b   1.000
_cell.length_c   1.000
_cell.angle_alpha   90.00
_cell.angle_beta   90.00
_cell.angle_gamma   90.00
#
_symmetry.space_group_name_H-M   'P 1'
#
loop_
_entity.id
_entity.type
_entity.pdbx_description
1 polymer ?
#
loop_
_entity_poly.entity_id
_entity_poly.type
_entity_poly.pdbx_seq_one_letter_code
_entity_poly.pdbx_strand_id
1 'polypeptide(L)'
;KKTSGATTTILKPAWEPTLFFPFAAPPVHGTLADSGDLFESQARLMLWGVERAIAGFSHIGADTNVQHKLHVVLPGSPNRGVFGGDGAYGEVKSAFDAIVNRARAEKVWSSRVTFAHPKIGWVRGTGLMVGNDPLVAVVERHGIRTYSTAQIAAKLLDLCTAESREQALKAPLDVDLTGGLGSEPIDIKALRAEAMADAEK
;
A
#
# COMPACT_ATOMS: atom_id res chain seq x y z
N LYS A 1 13.37 0.63 29.30
CA LYS A 1 14.16 1.11 30.46
C LYS A 1 13.68 0.35 31.69
N LYS A 2 14.58 -0.31 32.39
CA LYS A 2 14.28 -1.07 33.60
C LYS A 2 15.18 -0.59 34.71
N THR A 3 14.61 -0.24 35.84
CA THR A 3 15.37 0.26 37.01
C THR A 3 15.23 -0.76 38.14
N SER A 4 16.34 -1.15 38.73
CA SER A 4 16.41 -2.00 39.91
C SER A 4 17.45 -1.44 40.86
N GLY A 5 17.05 -1.05 42.08
CA GLY A 5 17.94 -0.38 43.03
C GLY A 5 18.55 0.90 42.45
N ALA A 6 19.86 1.07 42.59
CA ALA A 6 20.60 2.20 42.03
C ALA A 6 20.98 2.04 40.55
N THR A 7 20.71 0.89 39.96
CA THR A 7 21.10 0.59 38.58
C THR A 7 19.92 0.74 37.62
N THR A 8 20.08 1.57 36.60
CA THR A 8 19.14 1.67 35.48
C THR A 8 19.68 0.92 34.28
N THR A 9 18.98 -0.13 33.87
CA THR A 9 19.31 -0.86 32.65
C THR A 9 18.42 -0.36 31.51
N ILE A 10 19.04 0.13 30.44
CA ILE A 10 18.34 0.51 29.20
C ILE A 10 18.30 -0.71 28.31
N LEU A 11 17.10 -1.27 28.11
CA LEU A 11 16.88 -2.31 27.13
C LEU A 11 16.54 -1.67 25.79
N LYS A 12 17.51 -1.69 24.89
CA LYS A 12 17.31 -1.27 23.51
C LYS A 12 16.62 -2.41 22.75
N PRO A 13 15.62 -2.15 21.89
CA PRO A 13 15.09 -3.18 21.01
C PRO A 13 16.22 -3.76 20.15
N ALA A 14 16.12 -5.05 19.81
CA ALA A 14 17.15 -5.73 19.02
C ALA A 14 17.28 -5.13 17.60
N TRP A 15 16.24 -4.46 17.14
CA TRP A 15 16.17 -3.81 15.83
C TRP A 15 15.24 -2.59 15.87
N GLU A 16 15.52 -1.62 15.01
CA GLU A 16 14.69 -0.44 14.78
C GLU A 16 14.26 -0.47 13.30
N PRO A 17 12.97 -0.63 12.98
CA PRO A 17 12.54 -0.72 11.59
C PRO A 17 12.79 0.59 10.86
N THR A 18 13.44 0.52 9.71
CA THR A 18 13.73 1.67 8.83
C THR A 18 12.80 1.74 7.64
N LEU A 19 12.33 0.59 7.18
CA LEU A 19 11.42 0.45 6.04
C LEU A 19 10.20 -0.36 6.46
N PHE A 20 9.03 0.09 6.00
CA PHE A 20 7.79 -0.64 6.21
C PHE A 20 6.97 -0.69 4.93
N PHE A 21 6.62 -1.92 4.51
CA PHE A 21 5.82 -2.21 3.33
C PHE A 21 4.51 -2.89 3.77
N PRO A 22 3.43 -2.16 4.04
CA PRO A 22 2.15 -2.72 4.47
C PRO A 22 1.36 -3.28 3.28
N PHE A 23 1.86 -4.33 2.66
CA PHE A 23 1.29 -4.94 1.46
C PHE A 23 0.38 -6.13 1.75
N ALA A 24 0.20 -6.52 3.01
CA ALA A 24 -0.71 -7.58 3.37
C ALA A 24 -2.16 -7.21 3.04
N ALA A 25 -2.82 -8.06 2.28
CA ALA A 25 -4.24 -7.96 1.97
C ALA A 25 -4.85 -9.36 2.01
N PRO A 26 -6.06 -9.53 2.57
CA PRO A 26 -6.81 -10.77 2.42
C PRO A 26 -7.33 -10.84 0.98
N PRO A 27 -7.86 -12.00 0.53
CA PRO A 27 -8.71 -12.03 -0.64
C PRO A 27 -9.88 -11.06 -0.42
N VAL A 28 -9.99 -10.04 -1.30
CA VAL A 28 -11.05 -9.04 -1.21
C VAL A 28 -12.21 -9.44 -2.11
N HIS A 29 -13.41 -9.41 -1.59
CA HIS A 29 -14.64 -9.71 -2.29
C HIS A 29 -15.82 -9.08 -1.55
N GLY A 30 -16.94 -8.98 -2.23
CA GLY A 30 -18.17 -8.43 -1.69
C GLY A 30 -18.62 -7.19 -2.43
N THR A 31 -19.91 -6.92 -2.34
CA THR A 31 -20.59 -5.74 -2.88
C THR A 31 -21.00 -4.82 -1.74
N LEU A 32 -21.50 -3.65 -2.03
CA LEU A 32 -22.03 -2.74 -1.01
C LEU A 32 -23.09 -3.39 -0.13
N ALA A 33 -23.84 -4.37 -0.67
CA ALA A 33 -24.85 -5.12 0.08
C ALA A 33 -24.24 -6.07 1.14
N ASP A 34 -22.96 -6.39 1.02
CA ASP A 34 -22.22 -7.25 1.94
C ASP A 34 -21.44 -6.44 2.99
N SER A 35 -21.71 -5.13 3.11
CA SER A 35 -21.10 -4.29 4.13
C SER A 35 -21.43 -4.80 5.55
N GLY A 36 -20.58 -4.47 6.52
CA GLY A 36 -20.66 -4.99 7.88
C GLY A 36 -19.44 -5.85 8.22
N ASP A 37 -19.65 -7.04 8.78
CA ASP A 37 -18.57 -7.89 9.31
C ASP A 37 -17.48 -8.20 8.28
N LEU A 38 -17.87 -8.43 7.01
CA LEU A 38 -16.93 -8.69 5.93
C LEU A 38 -16.03 -7.47 5.69
N PHE A 39 -16.62 -6.29 5.51
CA PHE A 39 -15.89 -5.04 5.29
C PHE A 39 -15.08 -4.65 6.52
N GLU A 40 -15.63 -4.86 7.72
CA GLU A 40 -14.90 -4.63 8.96
C GLU A 40 -13.63 -5.50 9.05
N SER A 41 -13.71 -6.78 8.72
CA SER A 41 -12.56 -7.68 8.73
C SER A 41 -11.47 -7.24 7.76
N GLN A 42 -11.86 -6.82 6.56
CA GLN A 42 -10.94 -6.28 5.55
C GLN A 42 -10.29 -4.97 6.01
N ALA A 43 -11.08 -4.05 6.56
CA ALA A 43 -10.59 -2.78 7.08
C ALA A 43 -9.68 -2.96 8.29
N ARG A 44 -9.96 -3.93 9.17
CA ARG A 44 -9.09 -4.26 10.33
C ARG A 44 -7.68 -4.59 9.90
N LEU A 45 -7.52 -5.40 8.85
CA LEU A 45 -6.21 -5.80 8.38
C LEU A 45 -5.54 -4.69 7.56
N MET A 46 -6.22 -4.21 6.51
CA MET A 46 -5.62 -3.35 5.49
C MET A 46 -5.51 -1.88 5.89
N LEU A 47 -6.36 -1.40 6.82
CA LEU A 47 -6.36 -0.01 7.26
C LEU A 47 -5.90 0.12 8.71
N TRP A 48 -6.69 -0.38 9.66
CA TRP A 48 -6.40 -0.16 11.09
C TRP A 48 -5.14 -0.91 11.55
N GLY A 49 -4.85 -2.08 10.95
CA GLY A 49 -3.60 -2.78 11.18
C GLY A 49 -2.40 -1.98 10.71
N VAL A 50 -2.50 -1.34 9.56
CA VAL A 50 -1.45 -0.46 9.00
C VAL A 50 -1.25 0.78 9.87
N GLU A 51 -2.33 1.46 10.27
CA GLU A 51 -2.26 2.63 11.16
C GLU A 51 -1.58 2.29 12.49
N ARG A 52 -1.97 1.17 13.12
CA ARG A 52 -1.35 0.71 14.37
C ARG A 52 0.12 0.36 14.21
N ALA A 53 0.48 -0.29 13.09
CA ALA A 53 1.87 -0.63 12.81
C ALA A 53 2.73 0.63 12.60
N ILE A 54 2.25 1.60 11.83
CA ILE A 54 2.95 2.89 11.64
C ILE A 54 3.15 3.57 12.99
N ALA A 55 2.09 3.71 13.79
CA ALA A 55 2.16 4.32 15.11
C ALA A 55 3.12 3.57 16.03
N GLY A 56 3.01 2.24 16.13
CA GLY A 56 3.87 1.42 16.98
C GLY A 56 5.34 1.50 16.57
N PHE A 57 5.64 1.36 15.28
CA PHE A 57 7.02 1.41 14.77
C PHE A 57 7.63 2.80 14.91
N SER A 58 6.86 3.87 14.79
CA SER A 58 7.36 5.23 14.97
C SER A 58 7.88 5.50 16.39
N HIS A 59 7.41 4.77 17.38
CA HIS A 59 7.84 4.90 18.77
C HIS A 59 9.08 4.07 19.12
N ILE A 60 9.45 3.09 18.31
CA ILE A 60 10.62 2.25 18.58
C ILE A 60 11.88 3.13 18.49
N GLY A 61 12.68 3.13 19.57
CA GLY A 61 13.91 3.90 19.68
C GLY A 61 13.71 5.41 19.86
N ALA A 62 12.49 5.88 20.14
CA ALA A 62 12.20 7.32 20.22
C ALA A 62 13.00 8.04 21.32
N ASP A 63 13.37 7.35 22.38
CA ASP A 63 14.15 7.85 23.50
C ASP A 63 15.68 7.65 23.37
N THR A 64 16.11 6.83 22.40
CA THR A 64 17.51 6.43 22.23
C THR A 64 18.10 6.83 20.90
N ASN A 65 17.26 7.00 19.86
CA ASN A 65 17.66 7.35 18.50
C ASN A 65 16.66 8.34 17.89
N VAL A 66 16.76 9.60 18.30
CA VAL A 66 15.84 10.67 17.84
C VAL A 66 15.94 10.98 16.36
N GLN A 67 17.07 10.68 15.73
CA GLN A 67 17.28 10.92 14.28
C GLN A 67 16.70 9.80 13.41
N HIS A 68 16.38 8.65 14.01
CA HIS A 68 15.81 7.53 13.27
C HIS A 68 14.45 7.87 12.67
N LYS A 69 14.26 7.52 11.39
CA LYS A 69 13.00 7.67 10.67
C LYS A 69 12.57 6.32 10.11
N LEU A 70 11.30 6.01 10.33
CA LEU A 70 10.60 4.95 9.62
C LEU A 70 10.15 5.48 8.26
N HIS A 71 10.58 4.85 7.18
CA HIS A 71 10.07 5.15 5.83
C HIS A 71 9.02 4.13 5.44
N VAL A 72 7.81 4.59 5.17
CA VAL A 72 6.65 3.76 4.84
C VAL A 72 6.36 3.86 3.35
N VAL A 73 6.42 2.73 2.65
CA VAL A 73 5.94 2.62 1.27
C VAL A 73 4.48 2.19 1.31
N LEU A 74 3.58 3.16 1.29
CA LEU A 74 2.14 2.95 1.48
C LEU A 74 1.46 2.64 0.13
N PRO A 75 1.01 1.39 -0.11
CA PRO A 75 0.56 0.97 -1.44
C PRO A 75 -0.81 1.55 -1.78
N GLY A 76 -0.82 2.64 -2.53
CA GLY A 76 -2.03 3.21 -3.13
C GLY A 76 -2.54 2.37 -4.30
N SER A 77 -3.73 2.69 -4.77
CA SER A 77 -4.37 2.03 -5.91
C SER A 77 -5.18 3.04 -6.71
N PRO A 78 -5.28 2.90 -8.04
CA PRO A 78 -6.26 3.65 -8.82
C PRO A 78 -7.69 3.16 -8.58
N ASN A 79 -7.86 1.92 -8.08
CA ASN A 79 -9.17 1.37 -7.78
C ASN A 79 -9.82 2.11 -6.61
N ARG A 80 -10.90 2.79 -6.91
CA ARG A 80 -11.76 3.53 -5.97
C ARG A 80 -13.18 2.93 -5.98
N GLY A 81 -13.30 1.60 -6.07
CA GLY A 81 -14.56 0.89 -6.20
C GLY A 81 -15.05 0.71 -7.64
N VAL A 82 -14.26 1.14 -8.63
CA VAL A 82 -14.66 1.14 -10.05
C VAL A 82 -14.73 -0.24 -10.68
N PHE A 83 -14.06 -1.24 -10.10
CA PHE A 83 -14.11 -2.62 -10.61
C PHE A 83 -15.31 -3.41 -10.08
N GLY A 84 -15.84 -3.02 -8.92
CA GLY A 84 -16.94 -3.70 -8.24
C GLY A 84 -16.59 -5.08 -7.72
N GLY A 85 -17.30 -5.53 -6.69
CA GLY A 85 -17.13 -6.87 -6.14
C GLY A 85 -15.85 -7.10 -5.33
N ASP A 86 -15.11 -6.05 -5.00
CA ASP A 86 -13.82 -6.05 -4.30
C ASP A 86 -13.92 -5.63 -2.83
N GLY A 87 -15.10 -5.74 -2.26
CA GLY A 87 -15.37 -5.47 -0.85
C GLY A 87 -15.00 -4.04 -0.46
N ALA A 88 -14.33 -3.88 0.68
CA ALA A 88 -13.89 -2.58 1.21
C ALA A 88 -12.55 -2.09 0.63
N TYR A 89 -12.04 -2.71 -0.43
CA TYR A 89 -10.71 -2.38 -0.94
C TYR A 89 -10.60 -0.93 -1.41
N GLY A 90 -11.59 -0.45 -2.15
CA GLY A 90 -11.62 0.92 -2.67
C GLY A 90 -11.62 1.95 -1.54
N GLU A 91 -12.42 1.74 -0.51
CA GLU A 91 -12.51 2.59 0.69
C GLU A 91 -11.20 2.61 1.46
N VAL A 92 -10.60 1.44 1.69
CA VAL A 92 -9.31 1.32 2.39
C VAL A 92 -8.20 2.06 1.64
N LYS A 93 -8.10 1.85 0.32
CA LYS A 93 -7.07 2.51 -0.49
C LYS A 93 -7.31 4.03 -0.59
N SER A 94 -8.56 4.46 -0.53
CA SER A 94 -8.89 5.89 -0.41
C SER A 94 -8.49 6.47 0.95
N ALA A 95 -8.66 5.70 2.02
CA ALA A 95 -8.27 6.11 3.37
C ALA A 95 -6.74 6.29 3.52
N PHE A 96 -5.91 5.69 2.67
CA PHE A 96 -4.47 5.91 2.70
C PHE A 96 -4.08 7.36 2.37
N ASP A 97 -4.83 8.04 1.52
CA ASP A 97 -4.66 9.48 1.30
C ASP A 97 -4.88 10.26 2.61
N ALA A 98 -5.84 9.83 3.43
CA ALA A 98 -6.08 10.44 4.75
C ALA A 98 -4.93 10.20 5.72
N ILE A 99 -4.31 9.01 5.74
CA ILE A 99 -3.12 8.72 6.58
C ILE A 99 -1.98 9.68 6.22
N VAL A 100 -1.69 9.84 4.93
CA VAL A 100 -0.65 10.77 4.45
C VAL A 100 -0.96 12.21 4.84
N ASN A 101 -2.23 12.61 4.78
CA ASN A 101 -2.63 13.96 5.20
C ASN A 101 -2.53 14.16 6.72
N ARG A 102 -2.91 13.16 7.53
CA ARG A 102 -2.77 13.19 8.99
C ARG A 102 -1.31 13.39 9.42
N ALA A 103 -0.34 12.88 8.66
CA ALA A 103 1.07 13.10 8.93
C ALA A 103 1.48 14.59 8.95
N ARG A 104 0.74 15.45 8.29
CA ARG A 104 0.98 16.90 8.30
C ARG A 104 0.52 17.56 9.60
N ALA A 105 -0.49 17.00 10.25
CA ALA A 105 -1.13 17.55 11.44
C ALA A 105 -0.70 16.86 12.76
N GLU A 106 -0.53 15.53 12.73
CA GLU A 106 -0.31 14.71 13.92
C GLU A 106 1.19 14.47 14.18
N LYS A 107 1.91 15.49 14.64
CA LYS A 107 3.38 15.45 14.79
C LYS A 107 3.89 14.47 15.84
N VAL A 108 3.05 14.00 16.76
CA VAL A 108 3.44 13.04 17.81
C VAL A 108 4.06 11.77 17.23
N TRP A 109 3.53 11.26 16.13
CA TRP A 109 4.05 10.07 15.46
C TRP A 109 4.76 10.43 14.15
N SER A 110 4.25 11.40 13.39
CA SER A 110 4.72 11.69 12.04
C SER A 110 6.09 12.36 12.00
N SER A 111 6.54 12.97 13.09
CA SER A 111 7.90 13.51 13.17
C SER A 111 8.99 12.45 12.97
N ARG A 112 8.64 11.18 13.13
CA ARG A 112 9.55 10.03 12.96
C ARG A 112 9.21 9.15 11.75
N VAL A 113 8.27 9.58 10.89
CA VAL A 113 7.80 8.81 9.75
C VAL A 113 7.91 9.63 8.47
N THR A 114 8.34 8.99 7.41
CA THR A 114 8.29 9.54 6.05
C THR A 114 7.49 8.59 5.16
N PHE A 115 6.90 9.11 4.09
CA PHE A 115 6.05 8.33 3.20
C PHE A 115 6.53 8.39 1.75
N ALA A 116 6.46 7.22 1.09
CA ALA A 116 6.24 7.11 -0.33
C ALA A 116 4.84 6.50 -0.54
N HIS A 117 4.02 7.13 -1.37
CA HIS A 117 2.65 6.70 -1.65
C HIS A 117 2.47 6.41 -3.15
N PRO A 118 3.02 5.28 -3.65
CA PRO A 118 2.85 4.88 -5.03
C PRO A 118 1.41 4.41 -5.31
N LYS A 119 0.79 4.94 -6.36
CA LYS A 119 -0.47 4.42 -6.91
C LYS A 119 -0.14 3.29 -7.87
N ILE A 120 -0.36 2.04 -7.42
CA ILE A 120 0.05 0.83 -8.13
C ILE A 120 -1.12 0.32 -8.95
N GLY A 121 -0.90 0.13 -10.26
CA GLY A 121 -1.88 -0.42 -11.19
C GLY A 121 -1.85 -1.94 -11.26
N TRP A 122 -1.92 -2.48 -12.47
CA TRP A 122 -2.01 -3.92 -12.71
C TRP A 122 -0.66 -4.61 -12.56
N VAL A 123 -0.54 -5.47 -11.56
CA VAL A 123 0.66 -6.29 -11.33
C VAL A 123 0.31 -7.77 -11.56
N ARG A 124 0.94 -8.36 -12.58
CA ARG A 124 0.73 -9.76 -12.97
C ARG A 124 1.31 -10.72 -11.95
N GLY A 125 0.67 -11.89 -11.79
CA GLY A 125 1.16 -12.97 -10.94
C GLY A 125 1.04 -12.69 -9.43
N THR A 126 0.27 -11.68 -9.03
CA THR A 126 -0.05 -11.45 -7.61
C THR A 126 -1.32 -12.18 -7.21
N GLY A 127 -1.43 -12.54 -5.93
CA GLY A 127 -2.64 -13.20 -5.41
C GLY A 127 -3.94 -12.40 -5.60
N LEU A 128 -3.85 -11.07 -5.73
CA LEU A 128 -5.00 -10.20 -6.01
C LEU A 128 -5.42 -10.22 -7.48
N MET A 129 -4.48 -10.39 -8.40
CA MET A 129 -4.72 -10.20 -9.84
C MET A 129 -4.64 -11.48 -10.66
N VAL A 130 -4.14 -12.59 -10.10
CA VAL A 130 -3.88 -13.84 -10.83
C VAL A 130 -5.10 -14.36 -11.61
N GLY A 131 -6.29 -14.21 -11.07
CA GLY A 131 -7.54 -14.58 -11.75
C GLY A 131 -7.85 -13.77 -13.01
N ASN A 132 -7.20 -12.62 -13.19
CA ASN A 132 -7.33 -11.73 -14.34
C ASN A 132 -6.10 -11.73 -15.24
N ASP A 133 -5.05 -12.48 -14.93
CA ASP A 133 -3.85 -12.58 -15.76
C ASP A 133 -4.13 -12.99 -17.24
N PRO A 134 -5.14 -13.84 -17.55
CA PRO A 134 -5.52 -14.11 -18.94
C PRO A 134 -5.97 -12.87 -19.73
N LEU A 135 -6.34 -11.78 -19.06
CA LEU A 135 -6.78 -10.54 -19.69
C LEU A 135 -5.63 -9.59 -20.04
N VAL A 136 -4.40 -9.89 -19.64
CA VAL A 136 -3.24 -8.98 -19.76
C VAL A 136 -3.04 -8.51 -21.19
N ALA A 137 -3.06 -9.43 -22.18
CA ALA A 137 -2.85 -9.07 -23.58
C ALA A 137 -3.93 -8.10 -24.10
N VAL A 138 -5.18 -8.30 -23.69
CA VAL A 138 -6.30 -7.43 -24.06
C VAL A 138 -6.16 -6.07 -23.40
N VAL A 139 -5.89 -6.05 -22.11
CA VAL A 139 -5.71 -4.83 -21.32
C VAL A 139 -4.57 -3.97 -21.89
N GLU A 140 -3.46 -4.59 -22.28
CA GLU A 140 -2.32 -3.88 -22.89
C GLU A 140 -2.66 -3.32 -24.28
N ARG A 141 -3.49 -3.99 -25.09
CA ARG A 141 -4.00 -3.42 -26.33
C ARG A 141 -4.88 -2.18 -26.13
N HIS A 142 -5.57 -2.12 -25.01
CA HIS A 142 -6.33 -0.93 -24.61
C HIS A 142 -5.47 0.18 -23.97
N GLY A 143 -4.12 0.07 -24.08
CA GLY A 143 -3.19 1.12 -23.67
C GLY A 143 -2.83 1.13 -22.19
N ILE A 144 -3.26 0.14 -21.42
CA ILE A 144 -2.92 0.01 -20.01
C ILE A 144 -1.65 -0.83 -19.89
N ARG A 145 -0.59 -0.26 -19.36
CA ARG A 145 0.64 -0.97 -19.06
C ARG A 145 0.49 -1.84 -17.83
N THR A 146 0.83 -3.12 -17.95
CA THR A 146 0.93 -4.01 -16.80
C THR A 146 2.39 -4.20 -16.39
N TYR A 147 2.61 -4.61 -15.13
CA TYR A 147 3.94 -4.83 -14.58
C TYR A 147 4.09 -6.27 -14.12
N SER A 148 5.28 -6.85 -14.26
CA SER A 148 5.63 -8.04 -13.50
C SER A 148 5.90 -7.68 -12.03
N THR A 149 5.86 -8.68 -11.15
CA THR A 149 6.23 -8.50 -9.74
C THR A 149 7.65 -7.96 -9.59
N ALA A 150 8.60 -8.42 -10.40
CA ALA A 150 9.98 -7.93 -10.40
C ALA A 150 10.08 -6.46 -10.83
N GLN A 151 9.34 -6.07 -11.87
CA GLN A 151 9.33 -4.67 -12.34
C GLN A 151 8.76 -3.72 -11.30
N ILE A 152 7.64 -4.09 -10.64
CA ILE A 152 7.06 -3.22 -9.62
C ILE A 152 7.93 -3.20 -8.37
N ALA A 153 8.52 -4.34 -7.96
CA ALA A 153 9.42 -4.40 -6.83
C ALA A 153 10.64 -3.48 -7.01
N ALA A 154 11.27 -3.48 -8.20
CA ALA A 154 12.37 -2.56 -8.50
C ALA A 154 11.94 -1.10 -8.34
N LYS A 155 10.79 -0.71 -8.90
CA LYS A 155 10.26 0.66 -8.76
C LYS A 155 9.97 1.04 -7.30
N LEU A 156 9.50 0.11 -6.49
CA LEU A 156 9.24 0.36 -5.08
C LEU A 156 10.55 0.49 -4.29
N LEU A 157 11.58 -0.28 -4.63
CA LEU A 157 12.91 -0.16 -4.01
C LEU A 157 13.58 1.18 -4.37
N ASP A 158 13.37 1.71 -5.57
CA ASP A 158 13.85 3.04 -5.95
C ASP A 158 13.31 4.14 -5.02
N LEU A 159 12.11 3.95 -4.47
CA LEU A 159 11.52 4.87 -3.49
C LEU A 159 12.17 4.78 -2.10
N CYS A 160 13.02 3.79 -1.87
CA CYS A 160 13.70 3.55 -0.60
C CYS A 160 15.18 3.96 -0.59
N THR A 161 15.68 4.51 -1.70
CA THR A 161 17.05 5.02 -1.80
C THR A 161 17.29 6.15 -0.80
N ALA A 162 18.54 6.43 -0.48
CA ALA A 162 18.90 7.54 0.42
C ALA A 162 18.34 8.87 -0.09
N GLU A 163 18.45 9.12 -1.40
CA GLU A 163 17.92 10.32 -2.06
C GLU A 163 16.38 10.41 -1.94
N SER A 164 15.67 9.36 -2.26
CA SER A 164 14.20 9.31 -2.16
C SER A 164 13.74 9.55 -0.72
N ARG A 165 14.42 8.95 0.26
CA ARG A 165 14.12 9.12 1.68
C ARG A 165 14.42 10.55 2.15
N GLU A 166 15.45 11.19 1.64
CA GLU A 166 15.74 12.61 1.92
C GLU A 166 14.66 13.53 1.34
N GLN A 167 14.22 13.27 0.12
CA GLN A 167 13.08 13.99 -0.47
C GLN A 167 11.80 13.80 0.36
N ALA A 168 11.55 12.59 0.83
CA ALA A 168 10.39 12.27 1.66
C ALA A 168 10.39 12.98 3.03
N LEU A 169 11.53 13.48 3.52
CA LEU A 169 11.57 14.35 4.70
C LEU A 169 10.87 15.69 4.48
N LYS A 170 10.86 16.18 3.25
CA LYS A 170 10.27 17.48 2.89
C LYS A 170 8.77 17.35 2.62
N ALA A 171 8.38 16.31 1.90
CA ALA A 171 6.99 15.99 1.58
C ALA A 171 6.86 14.51 1.23
N PRO A 172 5.69 13.88 1.48
CA PRO A 172 5.39 12.54 1.01
C PRO A 172 5.63 12.42 -0.51
N LEU A 173 6.28 11.33 -0.94
CA LEU A 173 6.48 11.05 -2.36
C LEU A 173 5.19 10.48 -2.94
N ASP A 174 4.52 11.21 -3.81
CA ASP A 174 3.36 10.73 -4.57
C ASP A 174 3.85 10.25 -5.95
N VAL A 175 3.65 8.97 -6.24
CA VAL A 175 4.23 8.32 -7.43
C VAL A 175 3.15 7.59 -8.22
N ASP A 176 3.05 7.91 -9.50
CA ASP A 176 2.15 7.22 -10.41
C ASP A 176 2.83 5.96 -10.99
N LEU A 177 2.36 4.80 -10.55
CA LEU A 177 2.70 3.49 -11.08
C LEU A 177 1.44 2.77 -11.60
N THR A 178 0.42 3.52 -11.99
CA THR A 178 -0.84 2.94 -12.50
C THR A 178 -0.69 2.30 -13.88
N GLY A 179 0.28 2.75 -14.65
CA GLY A 179 0.45 2.30 -16.04
C GLY A 179 -0.69 2.76 -16.96
N GLY A 180 -1.39 3.83 -16.58
CA GLY A 180 -2.55 4.32 -17.30
C GLY A 180 -3.87 3.67 -16.86
N LEU A 181 -3.84 2.76 -15.89
CA LEU A 181 -5.05 2.26 -15.24
C LEU A 181 -5.68 3.40 -14.44
N GLY A 182 -6.75 3.95 -14.97
CA GLY A 182 -7.44 5.11 -14.37
C GLY A 182 -8.50 4.72 -13.36
N SER A 183 -9.28 5.73 -12.97
CA SER A 183 -10.46 5.58 -12.13
C SER A 183 -11.75 5.33 -12.94
N GLU A 184 -11.65 5.26 -14.24
CA GLU A 184 -12.79 4.94 -15.09
C GLU A 184 -13.17 3.47 -14.96
N PRO A 185 -14.47 3.13 -14.98
CA PRO A 185 -14.92 1.76 -14.93
C PRO A 185 -14.33 0.92 -16.07
N ILE A 186 -13.82 -0.25 -15.72
CA ILE A 186 -13.37 -1.23 -16.70
C ILE A 186 -14.45 -2.30 -16.83
N ASP A 187 -14.93 -2.51 -18.05
CA ASP A 187 -15.84 -3.61 -18.33
C ASP A 187 -15.06 -4.95 -18.43
N ILE A 188 -14.87 -5.58 -17.28
CA ILE A 188 -14.19 -6.87 -17.19
C ILE A 188 -14.90 -7.95 -18.00
N LYS A 189 -16.23 -7.88 -18.20
CA LYS A 189 -16.97 -8.85 -18.99
C LYS A 189 -16.64 -8.69 -20.48
N ALA A 190 -16.59 -7.45 -20.95
CA ALA A 190 -16.18 -7.17 -22.34
C ALA A 190 -14.75 -7.63 -22.61
N LEU A 191 -13.80 -7.34 -21.70
CA LEU A 191 -12.41 -7.79 -21.80
C LEU A 191 -12.30 -9.32 -21.82
N ARG A 192 -13.09 -10.03 -21.01
CA ARG A 192 -13.13 -11.50 -21.03
C ARG A 192 -13.68 -12.03 -22.35
N ALA A 193 -14.74 -11.45 -22.89
CA ALA A 193 -15.28 -11.85 -24.19
C ALA A 193 -14.25 -11.64 -25.32
N GLU A 194 -13.52 -10.53 -25.30
CA GLU A 194 -12.45 -10.25 -26.27
C GLU A 194 -11.31 -11.28 -26.14
N ALA A 195 -10.88 -11.59 -24.91
CA ALA A 195 -9.84 -12.58 -24.67
C ALA A 195 -10.23 -13.99 -25.12
N MET A 196 -11.49 -14.38 -24.93
CA MET A 196 -12.02 -15.66 -25.42
C MET A 196 -12.02 -15.70 -26.95
N ALA A 197 -12.52 -14.66 -27.60
CA ALA A 197 -12.54 -14.59 -29.06
C ALA A 197 -11.12 -14.64 -29.70
N ASP A 198 -10.10 -14.16 -28.98
CA ASP A 198 -8.72 -14.25 -29.42
C ASP A 198 -8.13 -15.67 -29.25
N ALA A 199 -8.56 -16.39 -28.24
CA ALA A 199 -8.12 -17.76 -27.99
C ALA A 199 -8.72 -18.79 -28.99
N GLU A 200 -9.79 -18.43 -29.71
CA GLU A 200 -10.47 -19.25 -30.71
C GLU A 200 -9.91 -19.04 -32.11
N LYS A 201 -9.01 -18.09 -32.32
CA LYS A 201 -8.33 -17.80 -33.60
C LYS A 201 -7.00 -18.54 -33.70
#